data_f4c65c5ba7eb8624c37749b19b4a0c46
#
_entry.id   f4c65c5ba7eb8624c37749b19b4a0c46
#
_cell.length_a   1.000
_cell.length_b   1.000
_cell.length_c   1.000
_cell.angle_alpha   90.00
_cell.angle_beta   90.00
_cell.angle_gamma   90.00
#
_symmetry.space_group_name_H-M   'P 1'
#
loop_
_entity.id
_entity.type
_entity.pdbx_description
1 polymer ?
#
loop_
_entity_poly.entity_id
_entity_poly.type
_entity_poly.pdbx_seq_one_letter_code
_entity_poly.pdbx_strand_id
1 'polypeptide(L)'
;MGYPEFDGEMELIGRRAGRTQSVPSVSPVADETTVRDLRAVPETVTAERNVREYLVKLGRETREHRHVSVGVSPRGIQHLFEASRACAVLRGREYVVPDDVKRIVGDVFPHRLVLTAEAEIEGVEPGDVLDDVTGVISVPGMDA
;
A
#
# COMPACT_ATOMS: atom_id res chain seq x y z
N MET A 1 9.17 -9.46 -14.12
CA MET A 1 10.00 -8.60 -15.00
C MET A 1 10.71 -9.53 -15.98
N GLY A 2 10.57 -9.32 -17.31
CA GLY A 2 11.27 -10.09 -18.36
C GLY A 2 12.53 -9.36 -18.82
N TYR A 3 13.34 -10.05 -19.63
CA TYR A 3 14.46 -9.42 -20.31
C TYR A 3 13.96 -8.50 -21.44
N PRO A 4 14.69 -7.38 -21.75
CA PRO A 4 14.37 -6.56 -22.90
C PRO A 4 14.51 -7.33 -24.21
N GLU A 5 13.82 -6.91 -25.26
CA GLU A 5 14.05 -7.36 -26.62
C GLU A 5 15.38 -6.81 -27.17
N PHE A 6 15.87 -7.37 -28.29
CA PHE A 6 17.17 -7.01 -28.88
C PHE A 6 17.37 -5.50 -29.06
N ASP A 7 16.34 -4.79 -29.53
CA ASP A 7 16.40 -3.33 -29.73
C ASP A 7 16.56 -2.57 -28.41
N GLY A 8 15.93 -3.06 -27.34
CA GLY A 8 16.08 -2.50 -25.98
C GLY A 8 17.48 -2.70 -25.43
N GLU A 9 18.11 -3.87 -25.67
CA GLU A 9 19.49 -4.15 -25.28
C GLU A 9 20.47 -3.28 -26.10
N MET A 10 20.23 -3.12 -27.40
CA MET A 10 21.01 -2.22 -28.26
C MET A 10 20.93 -0.77 -27.79
N GLU A 11 19.75 -0.30 -27.36
CA GLU A 11 19.61 1.05 -26.79
C GLU A 11 20.38 1.20 -25.49
N LEU A 12 20.35 0.20 -24.59
CA LEU A 12 21.13 0.22 -23.34
C LEU A 12 22.65 0.33 -23.62
N ILE A 13 23.16 -0.46 -24.57
CA ILE A 13 24.57 -0.40 -24.97
C ILE A 13 24.88 0.93 -25.64
N GLY A 14 24.00 1.43 -26.52
CA GLY A 14 24.15 2.75 -27.15
C GLY A 14 24.24 3.90 -26.14
N ARG A 15 23.36 3.90 -25.14
CA ARG A 15 23.40 4.86 -24.03
C ARG A 15 24.69 4.75 -23.22
N ARG A 16 25.20 3.53 -23.01
CA ARG A 16 26.46 3.30 -22.29
C ARG A 16 27.67 3.76 -23.11
N ALA A 17 27.70 3.49 -24.41
CA ALA A 17 28.78 3.90 -25.31
C ALA A 17 28.92 5.42 -25.44
N GLY A 18 27.78 6.16 -25.36
CA GLY A 18 27.78 7.63 -25.40
C GLY A 18 28.19 8.31 -24.08
N ARG A 19 28.40 7.56 -22.98
CA ARG A 19 28.80 8.14 -21.70
C ARG A 19 30.30 8.41 -21.67
N THR A 20 30.63 9.65 -21.35
CA THR A 20 32.04 10.08 -21.12
C THR A 20 32.49 9.94 -19.67
N GLN A 21 31.53 9.74 -18.73
CA GLN A 21 31.78 9.53 -17.30
C GLN A 21 31.24 8.18 -16.86
N SER A 22 31.95 7.50 -15.96
CA SER A 22 31.54 6.17 -15.43
C SER A 22 30.31 6.22 -14.54
N VAL A 23 30.11 7.32 -13.81
CA VAL A 23 28.99 7.58 -12.93
C VAL A 23 28.28 8.86 -13.35
N PRO A 24 26.96 8.85 -13.59
CA PRO A 24 26.22 10.06 -13.90
C PRO A 24 26.24 11.00 -12.70
N SER A 25 26.41 12.30 -12.94
CA SER A 25 26.24 13.32 -11.93
C SER A 25 24.76 13.50 -11.62
N VAL A 26 24.40 13.41 -10.36
CA VAL A 26 23.03 13.65 -9.86
C VAL A 26 23.07 14.86 -8.94
N SER A 27 22.20 15.82 -9.21
CA SER A 27 22.02 16.97 -8.32
C SER A 27 20.99 16.65 -7.23
N PRO A 28 21.22 17.04 -5.96
CA PRO A 28 20.23 16.89 -4.93
C PRO A 28 19.00 17.76 -5.23
N VAL A 29 17.80 17.20 -5.02
CA VAL A 29 16.51 17.91 -5.20
C VAL A 29 15.89 18.33 -3.86
N ALA A 30 16.38 17.78 -2.75
CA ALA A 30 15.96 18.10 -1.39
C ALA A 30 17.13 17.85 -0.43
N ASP A 31 17.16 18.56 0.68
CA ASP A 31 18.08 18.32 1.79
C ASP A 31 17.45 17.39 2.85
N GLU A 32 18.21 17.01 3.86
CA GLU A 32 17.77 16.15 4.94
C GLU A 32 16.62 16.76 5.74
N THR A 33 16.62 18.07 5.95
CA THR A 33 15.59 18.80 6.68
C THR A 33 14.27 18.71 5.93
N THR A 34 14.28 19.01 4.64
CA THR A 34 13.10 18.89 3.76
C THR A 34 12.51 17.47 3.80
N VAL A 35 13.37 16.44 3.73
CA VAL A 35 12.89 15.04 3.78
C VAL A 35 12.29 14.70 5.15
N ARG A 36 12.87 15.22 6.23
CA ARG A 36 12.34 15.01 7.59
C ARG A 36 10.98 15.67 7.75
N ASP A 37 10.83 16.92 7.29
CA ASP A 37 9.59 17.66 7.36
C ASP A 37 8.50 16.98 6.53
N LEU A 38 8.80 16.53 5.32
CA LEU A 38 7.86 15.75 4.48
C LEU A 38 7.37 14.49 5.19
N ARG A 39 8.24 13.78 5.92
CA ARG A 39 7.86 12.58 6.70
C ARG A 39 6.95 12.89 7.88
N ALA A 40 7.00 14.11 8.43
CA ALA A 40 6.16 14.54 9.52
C ALA A 40 4.76 14.97 9.07
N VAL A 41 4.57 15.38 7.82
CA VAL A 41 3.29 15.88 7.29
C VAL A 41 2.11 14.92 7.52
N PRO A 42 2.22 13.59 7.30
CA PRO A 42 1.11 12.67 7.55
C PRO A 42 0.59 12.69 9.00
N GLU A 43 1.43 13.08 9.96
CA GLU A 43 1.01 13.17 11.37
C GLU A 43 -0.04 14.26 11.63
N THR A 44 -0.15 15.25 10.76
CA THR A 44 -1.15 16.32 10.86
C THR A 44 -2.50 15.95 10.24
N VAL A 45 -2.55 14.86 9.46
CA VAL A 45 -3.77 14.42 8.75
C VAL A 45 -4.74 13.77 9.72
N THR A 46 -5.99 14.23 9.70
CA THR A 46 -7.06 13.73 10.56
C THR A 46 -7.80 12.54 9.92
N ALA A 47 -8.47 11.74 10.74
CA ALA A 47 -9.41 10.73 10.27
C ALA A 47 -10.64 10.72 11.18
N GLU A 48 -11.81 10.81 10.60
CA GLU A 48 -13.07 10.74 11.32
C GLU A 48 -13.28 9.35 11.96
N ARG A 49 -14.18 9.30 12.93
CA ARG A 49 -14.46 8.07 13.68
C ARG A 49 -14.91 6.93 12.77
N ASN A 50 -15.80 7.20 11.83
CA ASN A 50 -16.32 6.20 10.88
C ASN A 50 -15.21 5.61 9.98
N VAL A 51 -14.23 6.43 9.54
CA VAL A 51 -13.06 5.95 8.79
C VAL A 51 -12.18 5.06 9.67
N ARG A 52 -11.96 5.45 10.93
CA ARG A 52 -11.19 4.62 11.88
C ARG A 52 -11.89 3.31 12.19
N GLU A 53 -13.22 3.31 12.32
CA GLU A 53 -14.02 2.09 12.49
C GLU A 53 -13.92 1.19 11.26
N TYR A 54 -13.91 1.75 10.05
CA TYR A 54 -13.74 1.03 8.80
C TYR A 54 -12.39 0.29 8.75
N LEU A 55 -11.29 0.98 9.09
CA LEU A 55 -9.94 0.37 9.21
C LEU A 55 -9.92 -0.83 10.18
N VAL A 56 -10.54 -0.67 11.34
CA VAL A 56 -10.62 -1.73 12.36
C VAL A 56 -11.45 -2.91 11.85
N LYS A 57 -12.60 -2.65 11.20
CA LYS A 57 -13.45 -3.69 10.62
C LYS A 57 -12.68 -4.50 9.57
N LEU A 58 -11.97 -3.85 8.65
CA LEU A 58 -11.13 -4.53 7.65
C LEU A 58 -10.13 -5.50 8.31
N GLY A 59 -9.36 -5.02 9.29
CA GLY A 59 -8.39 -5.88 9.96
C GLY A 59 -9.02 -7.00 10.77
N ARG A 60 -10.19 -6.80 11.37
CA ARG A 60 -10.92 -7.85 12.10
C ARG A 60 -11.48 -8.90 11.16
N GLU A 61 -12.07 -8.49 10.05
CA GLU A 61 -12.64 -9.40 9.07
C GLU A 61 -11.61 -10.39 8.51
N THR A 62 -10.36 -9.94 8.32
CA THR A 62 -9.28 -10.87 7.92
C THR A 62 -9.07 -12.02 8.91
N ARG A 63 -9.40 -11.84 10.20
CA ARG A 63 -9.20 -12.87 11.25
C ARG A 63 -10.34 -13.88 11.29
N GLU A 64 -11.50 -13.51 10.77
CA GLU A 64 -12.70 -14.34 10.71
C GLU A 64 -12.85 -15.04 9.34
N HIS A 65 -11.97 -14.71 8.38
CA HIS A 65 -12.06 -15.23 7.03
C HIS A 65 -11.65 -16.71 6.95
N ARG A 66 -12.47 -17.52 6.30
CA ARG A 66 -12.34 -19.00 6.23
C ARG A 66 -10.97 -19.49 5.71
N HIS A 67 -10.35 -18.74 4.81
CA HIS A 67 -9.05 -19.08 4.19
C HIS A 67 -7.85 -18.54 4.96
N VAL A 68 -8.04 -17.93 6.13
CA VAL A 68 -6.98 -17.28 6.91
C VAL A 68 -6.78 -18.03 8.23
N SER A 69 -5.57 -18.49 8.47
CA SER A 69 -5.15 -19.07 9.76
C SER A 69 -4.63 -17.98 10.72
N VAL A 70 -3.97 -16.94 10.21
CA VAL A 70 -3.55 -15.78 10.99
C VAL A 70 -3.88 -14.51 10.23
N GLY A 71 -4.83 -13.73 10.74
CA GLY A 71 -5.23 -12.45 10.16
C GLY A 71 -4.37 -11.28 10.62
N VAL A 72 -4.70 -10.09 10.12
CA VAL A 72 -3.95 -8.87 10.39
C VAL A 72 -3.96 -8.49 11.86
N SER A 73 -2.79 -8.26 12.43
CA SER A 73 -2.63 -7.82 13.83
C SER A 73 -3.10 -6.37 14.03
N PRO A 74 -3.35 -5.92 15.29
CA PRO A 74 -3.63 -4.51 15.58
C PRO A 74 -2.54 -3.57 15.05
N ARG A 75 -1.27 -3.99 15.06
CA ARG A 75 -0.17 -3.23 14.49
C ARG A 75 -0.28 -3.09 12.97
N GLY A 76 -0.79 -4.13 12.28
CA GLY A 76 -1.08 -4.05 10.84
C GLY A 76 -2.16 -3.02 10.53
N ILE A 77 -3.19 -2.90 11.37
CA ILE A 77 -4.23 -1.87 11.24
C ILE A 77 -3.64 -0.46 11.44
N GLN A 78 -2.73 -0.28 12.41
CA GLN A 78 -2.01 0.99 12.59
C GLN A 78 -1.19 1.35 11.35
N HIS A 79 -0.46 0.41 10.76
CA HIS A 79 0.29 0.67 9.53
C HIS A 79 -0.63 1.03 8.35
N LEU A 80 -1.81 0.41 8.24
CA LEU A 80 -2.79 0.80 7.23
C LEU A 80 -3.29 2.23 7.46
N PHE A 81 -3.54 2.62 8.71
CA PHE A 81 -3.91 3.98 9.07
C PHE A 81 -2.82 5.00 8.68
N GLU A 82 -1.56 4.74 9.05
CA GLU A 82 -0.42 5.60 8.71
C GLU A 82 -0.25 5.74 7.19
N ALA A 83 -0.34 4.63 6.45
CA ALA A 83 -0.26 4.63 4.99
C ALA A 83 -1.44 5.40 4.35
N SER A 84 -2.65 5.29 4.92
CA SER A 84 -3.83 6.04 4.44
C SER A 84 -3.66 7.55 4.63
N ARG A 85 -3.06 7.99 5.74
CA ARG A 85 -2.72 9.41 5.99
C ARG A 85 -1.72 9.92 4.95
N ALA A 86 -0.66 9.14 4.66
CA ALA A 86 0.30 9.49 3.62
C ALA A 86 -0.36 9.55 2.23
N CYS A 87 -1.30 8.64 1.94
CA CYS A 87 -2.08 8.66 0.71
C CYS A 87 -2.92 9.94 0.57
N ALA A 88 -3.55 10.40 1.67
CA ALA A 88 -4.30 11.66 1.70
C ALA A 88 -3.39 12.88 1.41
N VAL A 89 -2.19 12.93 2.02
CA VAL A 89 -1.18 13.99 1.77
C VAL A 89 -0.80 14.05 0.30
N LEU A 90 -0.49 12.91 -0.31
CA LEU A 90 -0.13 12.83 -1.73
C LEU A 90 -1.26 13.30 -2.67
N ARG A 91 -2.49 13.41 -2.15
CA ARG A 91 -3.67 13.93 -2.84
C ARG A 91 -4.07 15.34 -2.42
N GLY A 92 -3.21 16.01 -1.68
CA GLY A 92 -3.40 17.39 -1.21
C GLY A 92 -4.54 17.55 -0.20
N ARG A 93 -4.82 16.50 0.62
CA ARG A 93 -5.88 16.54 1.63
C ARG A 93 -5.31 16.43 3.04
N GLU A 94 -5.97 17.10 3.97
CA GLU A 94 -5.65 17.11 5.40
C GLU A 94 -6.51 16.11 6.20
N TYR A 95 -7.26 15.26 5.51
CA TYR A 95 -8.10 14.23 6.12
C TYR A 95 -8.14 12.96 5.25
N VAL A 96 -8.27 11.82 5.91
CA VAL A 96 -8.39 10.50 5.28
C VAL A 96 -9.83 10.25 4.86
N VAL A 97 -10.02 9.72 3.65
CA VAL A 97 -11.30 9.21 3.18
C VAL A 97 -11.23 7.67 2.98
N PRO A 98 -12.37 6.97 2.95
CA PRO A 98 -12.40 5.52 2.73
C PRO A 98 -11.66 5.06 1.47
N ASP A 99 -11.66 5.86 0.42
CA ASP A 99 -10.95 5.55 -0.83
C ASP A 99 -9.42 5.50 -0.67
N ASP A 100 -8.85 6.24 0.29
CA ASP A 100 -7.42 6.15 0.60
C ASP A 100 -7.09 4.80 1.22
N VAL A 101 -7.97 4.33 2.12
CA VAL A 101 -7.84 3.03 2.77
C VAL A 101 -7.95 1.91 1.74
N LYS A 102 -8.97 1.94 0.87
CA LYS A 102 -9.16 0.95 -0.19
C LYS A 102 -7.99 0.87 -1.14
N ARG A 103 -7.40 2.01 -1.48
CA ARG A 103 -6.27 2.07 -2.39
C ARG A 103 -5.02 1.38 -1.85
N ILE A 104 -4.77 1.51 -0.54
CA ILE A 104 -3.50 1.08 0.04
C ILE A 104 -3.59 -0.26 0.79
N VAL A 105 -4.79 -0.76 1.06
CA VAL A 105 -4.97 -2.00 1.82
C VAL A 105 -4.30 -3.20 1.14
N GLY A 106 -4.36 -3.25 -0.20
CA GLY A 106 -3.71 -4.28 -1.02
C GLY A 106 -2.18 -4.27 -0.95
N ASP A 107 -1.56 -3.15 -0.56
CA ASP A 107 -0.11 -3.07 -0.38
C ASP A 107 0.31 -3.35 1.07
N VAL A 108 -0.59 -3.14 2.04
CA VAL A 108 -0.25 -3.22 3.48
C VAL A 108 -0.64 -4.56 4.11
N PHE A 109 -1.74 -5.18 3.72
CA PHE A 109 -2.26 -6.37 4.41
C PHE A 109 -1.75 -7.72 3.87
N PRO A 110 -1.53 -7.96 2.56
CA PRO A 110 -1.25 -9.29 2.01
C PRO A 110 -0.11 -10.02 2.73
N HIS A 111 1.02 -9.35 2.91
CA HIS A 111 2.21 -9.91 3.56
C HIS A 111 2.09 -10.09 5.09
N ARG A 112 0.91 -9.84 5.65
CA ARG A 112 0.55 -9.98 7.07
C ARG A 112 -0.52 -11.03 7.32
N LEU A 113 -0.97 -11.70 6.26
CA LEU A 113 -1.89 -12.81 6.30
C LEU A 113 -1.13 -14.12 6.21
N VAL A 114 -1.56 -15.10 6.97
CA VAL A 114 -1.16 -16.50 6.79
C VAL A 114 -2.42 -17.26 6.39
N LEU A 115 -2.38 -17.86 5.22
CA LEU A 115 -3.50 -18.66 4.73
C LEU A 115 -3.59 -20.01 5.43
N THR A 116 -4.72 -20.68 5.31
CA THR A 116 -4.87 -22.08 5.73
C THR A 116 -4.20 -23.00 4.71
N ALA A 117 -3.81 -24.21 5.12
CA ALA A 117 -3.22 -25.18 4.22
C ALA A 117 -4.19 -25.57 3.07
N GLU A 118 -5.48 -25.64 3.36
CA GLU A 118 -6.52 -25.87 2.36
C GLU A 118 -6.56 -24.78 1.31
N ALA A 119 -6.52 -23.52 1.73
CA ALA A 119 -6.51 -22.37 0.83
C ALA A 119 -5.28 -22.35 -0.09
N GLU A 120 -4.09 -22.70 0.45
CA GLU A 120 -2.87 -22.82 -0.35
C GLU A 120 -2.96 -23.94 -1.40
N ILE A 121 -3.56 -25.09 -1.05
CA ILE A 121 -3.80 -26.20 -1.99
C ILE A 121 -4.81 -25.81 -3.07
N GLU A 122 -5.82 -25.01 -2.72
CA GLU A 122 -6.83 -24.49 -3.65
C GLU A 122 -6.28 -23.36 -4.55
N GLY A 123 -5.08 -22.85 -4.28
CA GLY A 123 -4.44 -21.79 -5.05
C GLY A 123 -5.00 -20.39 -4.72
N VAL A 124 -5.62 -20.22 -3.54
CA VAL A 124 -6.09 -18.91 -3.06
C VAL A 124 -4.89 -18.04 -2.74
N GLU A 125 -4.93 -16.79 -3.19
CA GLU A 125 -3.90 -15.80 -2.87
C GLU A 125 -4.38 -14.81 -1.79
N PRO A 126 -3.46 -14.17 -1.03
CA PRO A 126 -3.84 -13.14 -0.06
C PRO A 126 -4.65 -11.99 -0.65
N GLY A 127 -4.48 -11.71 -1.96
CA GLY A 127 -5.26 -10.72 -2.69
C GLY A 127 -6.74 -11.08 -2.76
N ASP A 128 -7.07 -12.36 -3.03
CA ASP A 128 -8.44 -12.85 -3.12
C ASP A 128 -9.18 -12.66 -1.79
N VAL A 129 -8.48 -12.96 -0.68
CA VAL A 129 -9.00 -12.73 0.68
C VAL A 129 -9.33 -11.25 0.90
N LEU A 130 -8.47 -10.35 0.42
CA LEU A 130 -8.70 -8.91 0.61
C LEU A 130 -9.83 -8.39 -0.27
N ASP A 131 -10.01 -8.93 -1.46
CA ASP A 131 -11.14 -8.60 -2.31
C ASP A 131 -12.47 -9.02 -1.65
N ASP A 132 -12.52 -10.23 -1.07
CA ASP A 132 -13.66 -10.69 -0.29
C ASP A 132 -13.93 -9.78 0.92
N VAL A 133 -12.90 -9.52 1.74
CA VAL A 133 -12.99 -8.68 2.94
C VAL A 133 -13.45 -7.26 2.62
N THR A 134 -12.89 -6.64 1.57
CA THR A 134 -13.27 -5.28 1.18
C THR A 134 -14.66 -5.22 0.53
N GLY A 135 -15.12 -6.31 -0.07
CA GLY A 135 -16.44 -6.44 -0.66
C GLY A 135 -17.58 -6.58 0.37
N VAL A 136 -17.31 -7.17 1.53
CA VAL A 136 -18.32 -7.40 2.58
C VAL A 136 -18.52 -6.16 3.46
N ILE A 137 -17.49 -5.35 3.68
CA ILE A 137 -17.55 -4.23 4.62
C ILE A 137 -18.10 -2.98 3.95
N SER A 138 -19.26 -2.49 4.46
CA SER A 138 -19.86 -1.25 4.01
C SER A 138 -18.91 -0.07 4.17
N VAL A 139 -18.82 0.76 3.12
CA VAL A 139 -17.98 1.97 3.10
C VAL A 139 -18.69 3.08 3.86
N PRO A 140 -18.04 3.75 4.83
CA PRO A 140 -18.64 4.87 5.54
C PRO A 140 -19.11 5.98 4.59
N GLY A 141 -20.35 6.44 4.78
CA GLY A 141 -20.94 7.51 3.97
C GLY A 141 -21.60 7.07 2.66
N MET A 142 -21.72 5.77 2.39
CA MET A 142 -22.53 5.24 1.28
C MET A 142 -23.89 4.68 1.71
N ASP A 143 -24.18 4.69 3.01
CA ASP A 143 -25.49 4.36 3.55
C ASP A 143 -26.37 5.62 3.53
N ALA A 144 -27.03 5.87 2.40
CA ALA A 144 -28.14 6.82 2.27
C ALA A 144 -29.36 6.11 1.76
#